data_75e9ae479d9000da51f5933ecc91850c
#
_entry.id   75e9ae479d9000da51f5933ecc91850c
#
_cell.length_a   1.000
_cell.length_b   1.000
_cell.length_c   1.000
_cell.angle_alpha   90.00
_cell.angle_beta   90.00
_cell.angle_gamma   90.00
#
_symmetry.space_group_name_H-M   'P 1'
#
loop_
_entity.id
_entity.type
_entity.pdbx_description
1 polymer ?
#
loop_
_entity_poly.entity_id
_entity_poly.type
_entity_poly.pdbx_seq_one_letter_code
_entity_poly.pdbx_strand_id
1 'polypeptide(L)'
;EYSTQLANVADMSTFVRSTNSVVPFSEVVVNKTVLPNDIVARLDSVKLGEVYGPYYNQADDSYNAFRILAKQTAPDSIQFRQIQVYADTEAKTKTLADSIFTALKGGADFAELAQKYGQTGEASWLTARNYEGAALDAENAKFINTLINSGIKELNNLQVGQANVILQVMD
;
A
#
# COMPACT_ATOMS: atom_id res chain seq x y z
N GLU A 1 -29.98 -1.51 7.37
CA GLU A 1 -29.82 -0.12 6.90
C GLU A 1 -28.38 0.16 6.45
N TYR A 2 -27.36 -0.02 7.32
CA TYR A 2 -25.96 0.24 6.96
C TYR A 2 -25.41 -0.66 5.83
N SER A 3 -25.80 -1.93 5.77
CA SER A 3 -25.35 -2.82 4.68
C SER A 3 -25.89 -2.42 3.32
N THR A 4 -27.10 -1.88 3.26
CA THR A 4 -27.65 -1.34 2.00
C THR A 4 -26.94 -0.06 1.57
N GLN A 5 -26.58 0.79 2.52
CA GLN A 5 -25.79 1.99 2.25
C GLN A 5 -24.37 1.64 1.80
N LEU A 6 -23.74 0.67 2.47
CA LEU A 6 -22.40 0.16 2.15
C LEU A 6 -22.30 -0.34 0.70
N ALA A 7 -23.38 -0.91 0.16
CA ALA A 7 -23.40 -1.40 -1.22
C ALA A 7 -23.29 -0.29 -2.27
N ASN A 8 -23.79 0.92 -1.95
CA ASN A 8 -23.97 2.01 -2.92
C ASN A 8 -23.05 3.21 -2.68
N VAL A 9 -22.35 3.25 -1.54
CA VAL A 9 -21.51 4.40 -1.19
C VAL A 9 -20.28 4.50 -2.10
N ALA A 10 -19.98 5.70 -2.54
CA ALA A 10 -18.79 6.02 -3.32
C ALA A 10 -17.60 6.37 -2.42
N ASP A 11 -17.81 7.19 -1.39
CA ASP A 11 -16.79 7.57 -0.42
C ASP A 11 -16.85 6.67 0.83
N MET A 12 -16.07 5.58 0.79
CA MET A 12 -15.98 4.62 1.87
C MET A 12 -15.40 5.21 3.15
N SER A 13 -14.42 6.09 3.04
CA SER A 13 -13.74 6.68 4.20
C SER A 13 -14.70 7.49 5.06
N THR A 14 -15.46 8.38 4.42
CA THR A 14 -16.48 9.19 5.10
C THR A 14 -17.62 8.33 5.64
N PHE A 15 -18.07 7.35 4.88
CA PHE A 15 -19.12 6.45 5.30
C PHE A 15 -18.75 5.66 6.56
N VAL A 16 -17.59 4.97 6.56
CA VAL A 16 -17.17 4.16 7.71
C VAL A 16 -16.99 5.01 8.97
N ARG A 17 -16.46 6.24 8.84
CA ARG A 17 -16.38 7.17 9.97
C ARG A 17 -17.74 7.57 10.53
N SER A 18 -18.74 7.71 9.66
CA SER A 18 -20.10 8.10 10.09
C SER A 18 -20.88 6.99 10.78
N THR A 19 -20.47 5.74 10.64
CA THR A 19 -21.17 4.57 11.21
C THR A 19 -20.66 4.16 12.59
N ASN A 20 -19.71 4.89 13.20
CA ASN A 20 -19.04 4.49 14.44
C ASN A 20 -18.40 3.09 14.36
N SER A 21 -17.93 2.69 13.18
CA SER A 21 -17.23 1.42 13.00
C SER A 21 -15.99 1.36 13.89
N VAL A 22 -15.81 0.24 14.58
CA VAL A 22 -14.55 0.00 15.36
C VAL A 22 -13.38 -0.36 14.47
N VAL A 23 -13.66 -0.76 13.22
CA VAL A 23 -12.64 -1.04 12.20
C VAL A 23 -12.56 0.17 11.27
N PRO A 24 -11.42 0.87 11.21
CA PRO A 24 -11.26 1.99 10.30
C PRO A 24 -11.20 1.51 8.85
N PHE A 25 -11.64 2.35 7.93
CA PHE A 25 -11.44 2.10 6.51
C PHE A 25 -9.97 2.37 6.13
N SER A 26 -9.40 1.45 5.37
CA SER A 26 -8.09 1.62 4.74
C SER A 26 -8.23 1.42 3.23
N GLU A 27 -7.69 2.34 2.45
CA GLU A 27 -7.64 2.24 0.98
C GLU A 27 -6.57 1.25 0.48
N VAL A 28 -5.92 0.58 1.41
CA VAL A 28 -4.80 -0.29 1.12
C VAL A 28 -5.26 -1.70 0.88
N VAL A 29 -4.72 -2.31 -0.17
CA VAL A 29 -4.86 -3.74 -0.38
C VAL A 29 -3.94 -4.46 0.59
N VAL A 30 -4.53 -5.21 1.51
CA VAL A 30 -3.81 -5.95 2.55
C VAL A 30 -3.76 -7.44 2.21
N ASN A 31 -2.73 -8.13 2.70
CA ASN A 31 -2.71 -9.59 2.61
C ASN A 31 -3.90 -10.16 3.40
N LYS A 32 -4.57 -11.17 2.86
CA LYS A 32 -5.72 -11.80 3.53
C LYS A 32 -5.39 -12.35 4.93
N THR A 33 -4.14 -12.66 5.21
CA THR A 33 -3.69 -13.18 6.51
C THR A 33 -3.79 -12.18 7.66
N VAL A 34 -3.86 -10.86 7.34
CA VAL A 34 -4.06 -9.81 8.37
C VAL A 34 -5.52 -9.50 8.65
N LEU A 35 -6.43 -10.07 7.87
CA LEU A 35 -7.87 -9.90 8.07
C LEU A 35 -8.38 -10.80 9.19
N PRO A 36 -9.44 -10.41 9.90
CA PRO A 36 -10.12 -11.27 10.86
C PRO A 36 -10.52 -12.61 10.23
N ASN A 37 -10.38 -13.70 11.00
CA ASN A 37 -10.67 -15.05 10.52
C ASN A 37 -12.09 -15.24 10.01
N ASP A 38 -13.07 -14.55 10.61
CA ASP A 38 -14.45 -14.56 10.19
C ASP A 38 -14.66 -13.94 8.80
N ILE A 39 -13.88 -12.90 8.46
CA ILE A 39 -13.86 -12.31 7.13
C ILE A 39 -13.17 -13.25 6.15
N VAL A 40 -11.98 -13.76 6.51
CA VAL A 40 -11.20 -14.67 5.64
C VAL A 40 -12.02 -15.88 5.21
N ALA A 41 -12.78 -16.49 6.15
CA ALA A 41 -13.61 -17.64 5.85
C ALA A 41 -14.73 -17.38 4.83
N ARG A 42 -15.06 -16.10 4.59
CA ARG A 42 -16.14 -15.68 3.69
C ARG A 42 -15.68 -15.06 2.38
N LEU A 43 -14.39 -14.72 2.28
CA LEU A 43 -13.84 -14.01 1.12
C LEU A 43 -14.10 -14.70 -0.23
N ASP A 44 -14.05 -16.04 -0.25
CA ASP A 44 -14.21 -16.81 -1.48
C ASP A 44 -15.67 -16.88 -1.94
N SER A 45 -16.62 -16.62 -1.04
CA SER A 45 -18.06 -16.62 -1.33
C SER A 45 -18.61 -15.26 -1.78
N VAL A 46 -17.79 -14.20 -1.72
CA VAL A 46 -18.19 -12.82 -2.02
C VAL A 46 -17.52 -12.31 -3.27
N LYS A 47 -18.30 -11.78 -4.19
CA LYS A 47 -17.76 -11.19 -5.43
C LYS A 47 -17.25 -9.77 -5.19
N LEU A 48 -16.37 -9.33 -6.09
CA LEU A 48 -15.90 -7.95 -6.08
C LEU A 48 -17.06 -6.96 -6.19
N GLY A 49 -17.11 -5.99 -5.27
CA GLY A 49 -18.16 -4.98 -5.19
C GLY A 49 -19.40 -5.41 -4.40
N GLU A 50 -19.57 -6.69 -4.08
CA GLU A 50 -20.68 -7.17 -3.26
C GLU A 50 -20.46 -6.91 -1.77
N VAL A 51 -21.55 -6.70 -1.05
CA VAL A 51 -21.59 -6.61 0.41
C VAL A 51 -21.96 -7.97 0.99
N TYR A 52 -21.16 -8.45 1.91
CA TYR A 52 -21.49 -9.58 2.75
C TYR A 52 -21.98 -9.09 4.14
N GLY A 53 -23.08 -9.61 4.60
CA GLY A 53 -23.65 -9.26 5.89
C GLY A 53 -24.97 -8.47 5.80
N PRO A 54 -25.51 -8.03 6.95
CA PRO A 54 -24.87 -8.15 8.27
C PRO A 54 -24.86 -9.58 8.80
N TYR A 55 -23.84 -9.95 9.55
CA TYR A 55 -23.76 -11.21 10.28
C TYR A 55 -23.27 -10.95 11.71
N TYR A 56 -23.71 -11.80 12.63
CA TYR A 56 -23.29 -11.71 14.02
C TYR A 56 -22.00 -12.49 14.23
N ASN A 57 -21.02 -11.83 14.86
CA ASN A 57 -19.75 -12.44 15.27
C ASN A 57 -19.75 -12.67 16.78
N GLN A 58 -19.81 -13.92 17.21
CA GLN A 58 -19.84 -14.30 18.62
C GLN A 58 -18.53 -14.02 19.36
N ALA A 59 -17.41 -13.90 18.64
CA ALA A 59 -16.11 -13.74 19.26
C ALA A 59 -15.93 -12.35 19.90
N ASP A 60 -16.58 -11.34 19.34
CA ASP A 60 -16.48 -9.94 19.79
C ASP A 60 -17.85 -9.29 20.05
N ASP A 61 -18.94 -10.10 20.05
CA ASP A 61 -20.32 -9.64 20.29
C ASP A 61 -20.73 -8.48 19.38
N SER A 62 -20.41 -8.58 18.10
CA SER A 62 -20.63 -7.52 17.12
C SER A 62 -21.46 -7.98 15.91
N TYR A 63 -22.09 -7.01 15.24
CA TYR A 63 -22.64 -7.21 13.91
C TYR A 63 -21.69 -6.63 12.87
N ASN A 64 -21.25 -7.48 11.95
CA ASN A 64 -20.28 -7.14 10.93
C ASN A 64 -20.90 -7.17 9.53
N ALA A 65 -20.44 -6.26 8.68
CA ALA A 65 -20.65 -6.28 7.24
C ALA A 65 -19.39 -5.76 6.56
N PHE A 66 -19.06 -6.33 5.42
CA PHE A 66 -17.91 -5.88 4.63
C PHE A 66 -18.22 -5.88 3.14
N ARG A 67 -17.49 -5.08 2.40
CA ARG A 67 -17.51 -5.01 0.93
C ARG A 67 -16.10 -5.19 0.41
N ILE A 68 -15.94 -6.04 -0.59
CA ILE A 68 -14.65 -6.23 -1.25
C ILE A 68 -14.52 -5.21 -2.37
N LEU A 69 -13.59 -4.28 -2.24
CA LEU A 69 -13.35 -3.22 -3.21
C LEU A 69 -12.28 -3.59 -4.24
N ALA A 70 -11.30 -4.41 -3.86
CA ALA A 70 -10.24 -4.88 -4.74
C ALA A 70 -9.77 -6.28 -4.33
N LYS A 71 -9.37 -7.07 -5.32
CA LYS A 71 -8.62 -8.33 -5.16
C LYS A 71 -7.46 -8.29 -6.12
N GLN A 72 -6.27 -8.56 -5.65
CA GLN A 72 -5.09 -8.71 -6.51
C GLN A 72 -4.20 -9.83 -6.00
N THR A 73 -3.44 -10.42 -6.91
CA THR A 73 -2.38 -11.35 -6.57
C THR A 73 -1.10 -10.54 -6.40
N ALA A 74 -0.40 -10.74 -5.30
CA ALA A 74 0.90 -10.17 -5.06
C ALA A 74 1.96 -11.27 -5.10
N PRO A 75 3.20 -10.99 -5.54
CA PRO A 75 4.30 -11.94 -5.45
C PRO A 75 4.66 -12.21 -4.00
N ASP A 76 5.22 -13.38 -3.71
CA ASP A 76 5.67 -13.75 -2.36
C ASP A 76 6.87 -12.93 -1.90
N SER A 77 7.64 -12.40 -2.83
CA SER A 77 8.78 -11.53 -2.58
C SER A 77 9.01 -10.59 -3.78
N ILE A 78 9.56 -9.41 -3.49
CA ILE A 78 9.95 -8.43 -4.50
C ILE A 78 11.37 -7.97 -4.18
N GLN A 79 12.25 -8.03 -5.18
CA GLN A 79 13.56 -7.40 -5.07
C GLN A 79 13.48 -5.97 -5.61
N PHE A 80 13.93 -5.02 -4.81
CA PHE A 80 13.92 -3.61 -5.19
C PHE A 80 15.15 -2.90 -4.64
N ARG A 81 15.45 -1.74 -5.21
CA ARG A 81 16.43 -0.79 -4.69
C ARG A 81 15.83 0.59 -4.59
N GLN A 82 16.38 1.43 -3.71
CA GLN A 82 15.82 2.74 -3.44
C GLN A 82 16.89 3.79 -3.21
N ILE A 83 16.52 5.04 -3.46
CA ILE A 83 17.22 6.24 -3.01
C ILE A 83 16.23 7.09 -2.24
N GLN A 84 16.52 7.33 -0.96
CA GLN A 84 15.74 8.25 -0.14
C GLN A 84 16.28 9.66 -0.29
N VAL A 85 15.40 10.61 -0.51
CA VAL A 85 15.74 12.00 -0.78
C VAL A 85 15.11 12.89 0.29
N TYR A 86 15.95 13.68 0.95
CA TYR A 86 15.56 14.67 1.96
C TYR A 86 16.20 16.02 1.64
N ALA A 87 15.47 17.09 1.92
CA ALA A 87 15.98 18.46 1.93
C ALA A 87 15.27 19.26 3.02
N ASP A 88 15.70 20.51 3.24
CA ASP A 88 15.20 21.38 4.29
C ASP A 88 13.69 21.68 4.21
N THR A 89 13.12 21.55 3.02
CA THR A 89 11.68 21.75 2.78
C THR A 89 11.15 20.69 1.81
N GLU A 90 9.87 20.40 1.92
CA GLU A 90 9.17 19.47 1.03
C GLU A 90 9.33 19.86 -0.45
N ALA A 91 9.23 21.15 -0.77
CA ALA A 91 9.40 21.64 -2.14
C ALA A 91 10.81 21.36 -2.69
N LYS A 92 11.86 21.57 -1.88
CA LYS A 92 13.24 21.25 -2.25
C LYS A 92 13.46 19.75 -2.36
N THR A 93 12.89 18.96 -1.45
CA THR A 93 12.93 17.49 -1.47
C THR A 93 12.36 16.98 -2.79
N LYS A 94 11.17 17.46 -3.17
CA LYS A 94 10.52 17.10 -4.43
C LYS A 94 11.36 17.48 -5.65
N THR A 95 11.85 18.70 -5.71
CA THR A 95 12.70 19.18 -6.83
C THR A 95 13.95 18.34 -6.98
N LEU A 96 14.60 18.00 -5.87
CA LEU A 96 15.80 17.15 -5.86
C LEU A 96 15.47 15.73 -6.33
N ALA A 97 14.38 15.15 -5.82
CA ALA A 97 13.92 13.82 -6.21
C ALA A 97 13.56 13.76 -7.70
N ASP A 98 12.88 14.77 -8.22
CA ASP A 98 12.54 14.87 -9.66
C ASP A 98 13.80 14.95 -10.52
N SER A 99 14.83 15.66 -10.07
CA SER A 99 16.13 15.73 -10.75
C SER A 99 16.84 14.38 -10.79
N ILE A 100 16.89 13.67 -9.68
CA ILE A 100 17.48 12.32 -9.59
C ILE A 100 16.70 11.34 -10.47
N PHE A 101 15.39 11.38 -10.39
CA PHE A 101 14.50 10.54 -11.19
C PHE A 101 14.69 10.76 -12.70
N THR A 102 14.80 12.01 -13.12
CA THR A 102 15.07 12.36 -14.51
C THR A 102 16.44 11.86 -14.98
N ALA A 103 17.48 12.00 -14.14
CA ALA A 103 18.80 11.48 -14.44
C ALA A 103 18.81 9.96 -14.62
N LEU A 104 18.10 9.23 -13.73
CA LEU A 104 17.95 7.77 -13.82
C LEU A 104 17.19 7.35 -15.08
N LYS A 105 16.13 8.05 -15.44
CA LYS A 105 15.43 7.83 -16.72
C LYS A 105 16.32 8.10 -17.94
N GLY A 106 17.25 9.02 -17.81
CA GLY A 106 18.26 9.32 -18.83
C GLY A 106 19.41 8.32 -18.91
N GLY A 107 19.42 7.28 -18.07
CA GLY A 107 20.41 6.21 -18.09
C GLY A 107 21.58 6.38 -17.10
N ALA A 108 21.46 7.31 -16.14
CA ALA A 108 22.45 7.41 -15.06
C ALA A 108 22.49 6.14 -14.21
N ASP A 109 23.69 5.80 -13.71
CA ASP A 109 23.86 4.63 -12.84
C ASP A 109 23.19 4.85 -11.47
N PHE A 110 22.37 3.88 -11.05
CA PHE A 110 21.59 3.98 -9.82
C PHE A 110 22.49 3.96 -8.58
N ALA A 111 23.48 3.09 -8.54
CA ALA A 111 24.39 2.97 -7.40
C ALA A 111 25.28 4.20 -7.26
N GLU A 112 25.79 4.75 -8.37
CA GLU A 112 26.59 5.99 -8.35
C GLU A 112 25.77 7.17 -7.82
N LEU A 113 24.51 7.30 -8.26
CA LEU A 113 23.62 8.34 -7.74
C LEU A 113 23.30 8.13 -6.26
N ALA A 114 23.00 6.90 -5.84
CA ALA A 114 22.76 6.58 -4.44
C ALA A 114 23.96 6.98 -3.55
N GLN A 115 25.20 6.68 -3.99
CA GLN A 115 26.42 7.02 -3.27
C GLN A 115 26.61 8.54 -3.09
N LYS A 116 26.21 9.35 -4.06
CA LYS A 116 26.24 10.82 -3.92
C LYS A 116 25.37 11.33 -2.77
N TYR A 117 24.37 10.56 -2.38
CA TYR A 117 23.46 10.86 -1.27
C TYR A 117 23.73 10.00 -0.02
N GLY A 118 24.93 9.37 0.06
CA GLY A 118 25.34 8.59 1.22
C GLY A 118 24.64 7.24 1.36
N GLN A 119 24.09 6.70 0.27
CA GLN A 119 23.38 5.43 0.23
C GLN A 119 24.05 4.43 -0.70
N THR A 120 23.85 3.14 -0.47
CA THR A 120 24.52 2.10 -1.24
C THR A 120 23.86 1.86 -2.61
N GLY A 121 22.55 2.06 -2.71
CA GLY A 121 21.80 1.70 -3.89
C GLY A 121 21.69 0.19 -4.13
N GLU A 122 22.04 -0.62 -3.12
CA GLU A 122 21.95 -2.08 -3.20
C GLU A 122 20.49 -2.54 -3.18
N ALA A 123 20.23 -3.68 -3.82
CA ALA A 123 18.92 -4.29 -3.85
C ALA A 123 18.63 -4.99 -2.53
N SER A 124 17.38 -4.86 -2.09
CA SER A 124 16.83 -5.49 -0.91
C SER A 124 15.60 -6.32 -1.27
N TRP A 125 15.29 -7.32 -0.45
CA TRP A 125 14.08 -8.11 -0.60
C TRP A 125 12.97 -7.65 0.33
N LEU A 126 11.78 -7.47 -0.21
CA LEU A 126 10.54 -7.33 0.53
C LEU A 126 9.78 -8.66 0.40
N THR A 127 9.48 -9.30 1.52
CA THR A 127 8.80 -10.59 1.55
C THR A 127 7.34 -10.44 1.99
N ALA A 128 6.50 -11.42 1.71
CA ALA A 128 5.10 -11.45 2.15
C ALA A 128 4.95 -11.21 3.66
N ARG A 129 5.89 -11.68 4.46
CA ARG A 129 5.92 -11.44 5.92
C ARG A 129 6.07 -9.95 6.27
N ASN A 130 6.82 -9.19 5.47
CA ASN A 130 6.96 -7.75 5.65
C ASN A 130 5.68 -6.99 5.28
N TYR A 131 4.89 -7.50 4.32
CA TYR A 131 3.60 -6.92 3.95
C TYR A 131 2.61 -6.90 5.11
N GLU A 132 2.60 -7.94 5.93
CA GLU A 132 1.66 -8.10 7.04
C GLU A 132 1.84 -7.00 8.11
N GLY A 133 3.08 -6.70 8.48
CA GLY A 133 3.39 -5.69 9.48
C GLY A 133 3.20 -4.25 9.00
N ALA A 134 3.37 -4.01 7.71
CA ALA A 134 3.32 -2.68 7.12
C ALA A 134 1.92 -2.25 6.64
N ALA A 135 0.99 -3.19 6.49
CA ALA A 135 -0.34 -2.96 5.94
C ALA A 135 -1.24 -2.03 6.79
N LEU A 136 -0.92 -1.83 8.06
CA LEU A 136 -1.67 -0.98 8.99
C LEU A 136 -1.27 0.50 8.92
N ASP A 137 -0.17 0.83 8.26
CA ASP A 137 0.31 2.19 8.06
C ASP A 137 0.06 2.62 6.60
N ALA A 138 -0.65 3.73 6.42
CA ALA A 138 -1.07 4.19 5.09
C ALA A 138 0.13 4.51 4.15
N GLU A 139 1.24 5.04 4.69
CA GLU A 139 2.43 5.36 3.91
C GLU A 139 3.21 4.10 3.52
N ASN A 140 3.41 3.18 4.46
CA ASN A 140 4.01 1.87 4.17
C ASN A 140 3.20 1.09 3.16
N ALA A 141 1.90 1.15 3.27
CA ALA A 141 0.99 0.50 2.35
C ALA A 141 1.06 1.09 0.94
N LYS A 142 1.15 2.41 0.82
CA LYS A 142 1.39 3.09 -0.47
C LYS A 142 2.72 2.65 -1.09
N PHE A 143 3.77 2.54 -0.29
CA PHE A 143 5.08 2.05 -0.70
C PHE A 143 5.01 0.61 -1.24
N ILE A 144 4.39 -0.30 -0.48
CA ILE A 144 4.22 -1.71 -0.85
C ILE A 144 3.37 -1.85 -2.11
N ASN A 145 2.24 -1.15 -2.19
CA ASN A 145 1.39 -1.17 -3.38
C ASN A 145 2.11 -0.63 -4.62
N THR A 146 2.96 0.38 -4.48
CA THR A 146 3.79 0.87 -5.58
C THR A 146 4.73 -0.24 -6.08
N LEU A 147 5.40 -0.95 -5.19
CA LEU A 147 6.28 -2.06 -5.56
C LEU A 147 5.53 -3.20 -6.24
N ILE A 148 4.40 -3.62 -5.67
CA ILE A 148 3.58 -4.73 -6.20
C ILE A 148 3.06 -4.43 -7.61
N ASN A 149 2.72 -3.16 -7.89
CA ASN A 149 2.14 -2.75 -9.18
C ASN A 149 3.20 -2.28 -10.20
N SER A 150 4.47 -2.25 -9.83
CA SER A 150 5.56 -1.82 -10.72
C SER A 150 6.10 -2.98 -11.53
N GLY A 151 6.41 -2.72 -12.79
CA GLY A 151 7.13 -3.65 -13.65
C GLY A 151 8.62 -3.76 -13.27
N ILE A 152 9.24 -4.87 -13.69
CA ILE A 152 10.69 -5.07 -13.52
C ILE A 152 11.45 -3.93 -14.19
N LYS A 153 12.42 -3.34 -13.49
CA LYS A 153 13.22 -2.16 -13.87
C LYS A 153 12.45 -0.85 -13.99
N GLU A 154 11.15 -0.86 -13.67
CA GLU A 154 10.38 0.38 -13.61
C GLU A 154 10.85 1.27 -12.47
N LEU A 155 11.00 2.57 -12.77
CA LEU A 155 11.37 3.60 -11.81
C LEU A 155 10.13 4.33 -11.32
N ASN A 156 10.03 4.50 -10.02
CA ASN A 156 8.96 5.27 -9.37
C ASN A 156 9.56 6.33 -8.45
N ASN A 157 8.92 7.49 -8.41
CA ASN A 157 9.22 8.56 -7.46
C ASN A 157 8.01 8.74 -6.54
N LEU A 158 8.16 8.35 -5.29
CA LEU A 158 7.08 8.27 -4.33
C LEU A 158 7.34 9.21 -3.16
N GLN A 159 6.37 10.04 -2.82
CA GLN A 159 6.39 10.80 -1.58
C GLN A 159 5.96 9.92 -0.41
N VAL A 160 6.82 9.85 0.61
CA VAL A 160 6.59 9.12 1.87
C VAL A 160 6.88 10.09 3.02
N GLY A 161 5.84 10.61 3.65
CA GLY A 161 5.98 11.67 4.64
C GLY A 161 6.63 12.93 4.05
N GLN A 162 7.71 13.37 4.67
CA GLN A 162 8.50 14.53 4.21
C GLN A 162 9.62 14.16 3.24
N ALA A 163 9.82 12.86 2.99
CA ALA A 163 10.81 12.34 2.07
C ALA A 163 10.21 12.02 0.71
N ASN A 164 11.06 11.99 -0.31
CA ASN A 164 10.77 11.27 -1.54
C ASN A 164 11.63 10.01 -1.60
N VAL A 165 11.07 8.94 -2.10
CA VAL A 165 11.78 7.68 -2.31
C VAL A 165 11.71 7.32 -3.79
N ILE A 166 12.88 7.18 -4.41
CA ILE A 166 12.99 6.70 -5.78
C ILE A 166 13.20 5.20 -5.70
N LEU A 167 12.29 4.46 -6.30
CA LEU A 167 12.21 3.00 -6.26
C LEU A 167 12.49 2.42 -7.64
N GLN A 168 13.16 1.28 -7.67
CA GLN A 168 13.26 0.44 -8.85
C GLN A 168 13.07 -1.02 -8.46
N VAL A 169 12.08 -1.67 -9.06
CA VAL A 169 11.88 -3.12 -8.92
C VAL A 169 12.92 -3.84 -9.77
N MET A 170 13.57 -4.86 -9.18
CA MET A 170 14.64 -5.61 -9.81
C MET A 170 14.22 -7.02 -10.21
N ASP A 171 13.34 -7.67 -9.35
CA ASP A 171 12.81 -9.01 -9.57
C ASP A 171 11.50 -9.20 -8.80
#